data_7e2cb342a27718c14d1edd5c4d1c0cb7
#
_entry.id   7e2cb342a27718c14d1edd5c4d1c0cb7
#
_cell.length_a   1.000
_cell.length_b   1.000
_cell.length_c   1.000
_cell.angle_alpha   90.00
_cell.angle_beta   90.00
_cell.angle_gamma   90.00
#
_symmetry.space_group_name_H-M   'P 1'
#
loop_
_entity.id
_entity.type
_entity.pdbx_description
1 polymer ?
#
loop_
_entity_poly.entity_id
_entity_poly.type
_entity_poly.pdbx_seq_one_letter_code
_entity_poly.pdbx_strand_id
1 'polypeptide(L)' 'MFLTHLVGVYRQWRRYNRSLRELNRLGDRELADIGITRGDIPRVAWESSEH' A
#
# COMPACT_ATOMS: atom_id res chain seq x y z
N MET A 1 -14.50 4.44 19.55
CA MET A 1 -15.36 5.57 19.23
C MET A 1 -15.14 6.04 17.81
N PHE A 2 -16.13 6.74 17.26
CA PHE A 2 -16.14 7.13 15.85
C PHE A 2 -14.91 7.94 15.43
N LEU A 3 -14.53 8.96 16.20
CA LEU A 3 -13.38 9.80 15.88
C LEU A 3 -12.06 9.03 15.91
N THR A 4 -11.90 8.15 16.87
CA THR A 4 -10.71 7.31 16.96
C THR A 4 -10.63 6.36 15.76
N HIS A 5 -11.77 5.82 15.36
CA HIS A 5 -11.85 4.95 14.19
C HIS A 5 -11.45 5.71 12.91
N LEU A 6 -11.95 6.93 12.75
CA LEU A 6 -11.61 7.77 11.59
C LEU A 6 -10.11 8.08 11.54
N VAL A 7 -9.50 8.38 12.68
CA VAL A 7 -8.07 8.64 12.75
C VAL A 7 -7.28 7.40 12.34
N GLY A 8 -7.72 6.22 12.79
CA GLY A 8 -7.09 4.95 12.40
C GLY A 8 -7.16 4.70 10.90
N VAL A 9 -8.35 4.90 10.32
CA VAL A 9 -8.56 4.75 8.87
C VAL A 9 -7.72 5.75 8.10
N TYR A 10 -7.65 6.99 8.56
CA TYR A 10 -6.85 8.03 7.91
C TYR A 10 -5.37 7.69 7.90
N ARG A 11 -4.84 7.19 9.04
CA ARG A 11 -3.44 6.78 9.13
C ARG A 11 -3.14 5.61 8.20
N GLN A 12 -4.03 4.64 8.14
CA GLN A 12 -3.89 3.50 7.23
C GLN A 12 -3.91 3.96 5.79
N TRP A 13 -4.79 4.88 5.45
CA TRP A 13 -4.89 5.44 4.10
C TRP A 13 -3.61 6.16 3.70
N ARG A 14 -3.00 6.92 4.62
CA ARG A 14 -1.71 7.58 4.36
C ARG A 14 -0.60 6.57 4.10
N ARG A 15 -0.53 5.51 4.90
CA ARG A 15 0.44 4.44 4.69
C ARG A 15 0.22 3.74 3.36
N TYR A 16 -1.02 3.47 3.04
CA TYR A 16 -1.40 2.86 1.77
C TYR A 16 -0.93 3.71 0.59
N ASN A 17 -1.20 5.01 0.61
CA ASN A 17 -0.77 5.91 -0.46
C ASN A 17 0.75 5.95 -0.58
N ARG A 18 1.44 5.96 0.54
CA ARG A 18 2.91 5.95 0.54
C ARG A 18 3.44 4.66 -0.09
N SER A 19 2.89 3.52 0.29
CA SER A 19 3.27 2.23 -0.28
C SER A 19 2.97 2.17 -1.77
N LEU A 20 1.83 2.70 -2.19
CA LEU A 20 1.49 2.79 -3.61
C LEU A 20 2.54 3.55 -4.40
N ARG A 21 2.97 4.71 -3.88
CA ARG A 21 3.98 5.53 -4.54
C ARG A 21 5.31 4.79 -4.65
N GLU A 22 5.73 4.15 -3.57
CA GLU A 22 6.98 3.41 -3.55
C GLU A 22 6.95 2.24 -4.53
N LEU A 23 5.86 1.47 -4.53
CA LEU A 23 5.72 0.34 -5.44
C LEU A 23 5.62 0.78 -6.89
N ASN A 24 4.95 1.89 -7.17
CA ASN A 24 4.84 2.42 -8.53
C ASN A 24 6.15 2.96 -9.09
N ARG A 25 7.11 3.25 -8.23
CA ARG A 25 8.45 3.65 -8.67
C ARG A 25 9.27 2.48 -9.21
N LEU A 26 8.91 1.27 -8.81
CA LEU A 26 9.61 0.08 -9.27
C LEU A 26 9.28 -0.21 -10.73
N GLY A 27 10.26 -0.69 -11.48
CA GLY A 27 10.03 -1.20 -12.82
C GLY A 27 9.35 -2.56 -12.77
N ASP A 28 8.78 -2.98 -13.90
CA ASP A 28 8.08 -4.26 -13.96
C ASP A 28 8.99 -5.43 -13.58
N ARG A 29 10.26 -5.35 -13.94
CA ARG A 29 11.24 -6.37 -13.60
C ARG A 29 11.45 -6.45 -12.09
N GLU A 30 11.55 -5.30 -11.44
CA GLU A 30 11.73 -5.24 -9.98
C GLU A 30 10.51 -5.78 -9.26
N LEU A 31 9.31 -5.48 -9.76
CA LEU A 31 8.07 -6.03 -9.21
C LEU A 31 8.03 -7.54 -9.36
N ALA A 32 8.45 -8.07 -10.51
CA ALA A 32 8.51 -9.51 -10.72
C ALA A 32 9.51 -10.17 -9.79
N ASP A 33 10.63 -9.51 -9.49
CA ASP A 33 11.64 -10.02 -8.58
C ASP A 33 11.10 -10.23 -7.16
N ILE A 34 10.16 -9.40 -6.73
CA ILE A 34 9.52 -9.56 -5.43
C ILE A 34 8.21 -10.36 -5.50
N GLY A 35 7.90 -10.90 -6.67
CA GLY A 35 6.77 -11.81 -6.84
C GLY A 35 5.42 -11.15 -7.03
N ILE A 36 5.38 -9.90 -7.48
CA ILE A 36 4.12 -9.20 -7.72
C ILE A 36 4.06 -8.61 -9.12
N THR A 37 2.84 -8.34 -9.58
CA THR A 37 2.60 -7.64 -10.84
C THR A 37 2.08 -6.24 -10.52
N ARG A 38 2.04 -5.38 -11.55
CA ARG A 38 1.50 -4.03 -11.38
C ARG A 38 0.04 -4.04 -10.93
N GLY A 39 -0.74 -5.02 -11.36
CA GLY A 39 -2.12 -5.18 -10.93
C GLY A 39 -2.26 -5.54 -9.45
N ASP A 40 -1.21 -6.10 -8.86
CA ASP A 40 -1.20 -6.49 -7.45
C ASP A 40 -0.81 -5.33 -6.51
N ILE A 41 -0.28 -4.24 -7.06
CA ILE A 41 0.23 -3.14 -6.24
C ILE A 41 -0.81 -2.60 -5.25
N PRO A 42 -2.05 -2.29 -5.65
CA PRO A 42 -3.03 -1.78 -4.68
C PRO A 42 -3.29 -2.74 -3.53
N ARG A 43 -3.40 -4.03 -3.84
CA ARG A 43 -3.65 -5.04 -2.81
C ARG A 43 -2.47 -5.15 -1.86
N VAL A 44 -1.25 -5.24 -2.39
CA VAL A 44 -0.04 -5.38 -1.58
C VAL A 44 0.16 -4.13 -0.72
N ALA A 45 -0.08 -2.95 -1.29
CA ALA A 45 0.04 -1.70 -0.54
C ALA A 45 -0.95 -1.65 0.63
N TRP A 46 -2.17 -2.11 0.41
CA TRP A 46 -3.18 -2.14 1.46
C TRP A 46 -2.82 -3.13 2.56
N GLU A 47 -2.40 -4.34 2.18
CA GLU A 47 -1.97 -5.36 3.14
C GLU A 47 -0.79 -4.86 3.98
N SER A 48 0.18 -4.19 3.36
CA SER A 48 1.32 -3.62 4.07
C SER A 48 0.90 -2.50 5.04
N SER A 49 -0.15 -1.76 4.71
CA SER A 49 -0.61 -0.65 5.55
C SER A 49 -1.31 -1.10 6.82
N GLU A 50 -1.74 -2.36 6.88
CA GLU A 50 -2.40 -2.92 8.05
C GLU A 50 -1.44 -3.23 9.21
N HIS A 51 -0.15 -3.22 8.95
CA HIS A 51 0.87 -3.53 9.96
C HIS A 51 1.59 -2.33 10.49
#